data_2adedb1fa3716a9d40ac4fea87c04891
#
_entry.id   2adedb1fa3716a9d40ac4fea87c04891
#
_cell.length_a   1.000
_cell.length_b   1.000
_cell.length_c   1.000
_cell.angle_alpha   90.00
_cell.angle_beta   90.00
_cell.angle_gamma   90.00
#
_symmetry.space_group_name_H-M   'P 1'
#
loop_
_entity.id
_entity.type
_entity.pdbx_description
1 polymer ?
#
loop_
_entity_poly.entity_id
_entity_poly.type
_entity_poly.pdbx_seq_one_letter_code
_entity_poly.pdbx_strand_id
1 'polypeptide(L)'
;KDNKIKNTGNGFYINENGTALSDYTLFEGAERAVIINADSKELPVLRILGANSMYDIVKFNTEADKKTIALKSASQPASVGETVYLLPYSTQKAATCQTGTVTKVDTIGDKAYYYTLAMTTNEKTVSCPIMNANGEVLGLIQKNASDEAKESYAIGATYGASLSITALSLNDMSLNKIGIKKGLPETEDQALVYLFMASSQQNQDEYITTLNDFLEQYPNSADGYIRRATTYMGFNDDEHNALADADLKKALEVTANKSETQYNIAKLIYSYTISLGDKKPYGDWSYDKALSIIHDAMQADNQPIYTQLEGDILFAMKKYPEAYAAYEKVNQSSIASAATFYSAAKTKQLIEGTDMNEVIALMDSAVARFTKPYTSEAAPYFYERAEIKAQTGKYREAVIDYDTFYDAIGGRVTAAFYLQREQAEIQCKMYQQA
;
A
#
# COMPACT_ATOMS: atom_id res chain seq x y z
N LYS A 1 -17.95 10.76 22.07
CA LYS A 1 -19.24 11.14 21.52
C LYS A 1 -19.95 12.23 22.36
N ASP A 2 -19.82 12.24 23.69
CA ASP A 2 -20.58 13.14 24.58
C ASP A 2 -19.77 14.31 25.15
N ASN A 3 -18.62 14.65 24.58
CA ASN A 3 -17.66 15.66 25.09
C ASN A 3 -17.26 15.46 26.57
N LYS A 4 -17.31 14.24 27.08
CA LYS A 4 -16.86 13.92 28.44
C LYS A 4 -15.37 13.65 28.42
N ILE A 5 -14.65 14.25 29.41
CA ILE A 5 -13.27 13.89 29.67
C ILE A 5 -13.25 12.46 30.16
N LYS A 6 -12.55 11.58 29.41
CA LYS A 6 -12.40 10.17 29.71
C LYS A 6 -11.22 9.93 30.65
N ASN A 7 -10.08 10.47 30.28
CA ASN A 7 -8.82 10.33 31.01
C ASN A 7 -8.08 11.68 31.05
N THR A 8 -7.24 11.84 32.04
CA THR A 8 -6.28 12.96 32.20
C THR A 8 -4.94 12.39 32.64
N GLY A 9 -3.85 12.97 32.20
CA GLY A 9 -2.51 12.53 32.55
C GLY A 9 -1.47 13.50 32.02
N ASN A 10 -0.22 13.08 31.98
CA ASN A 10 0.89 13.91 31.56
C ASN A 10 1.52 13.41 30.28
N GLY A 11 2.44 14.16 29.71
CA GLY A 11 3.28 13.83 28.59
C GLY A 11 4.36 14.87 28.42
N PHE A 12 5.25 14.66 27.47
CA PHE A 12 6.30 15.62 27.18
C PHE A 12 6.68 15.60 25.71
N TYR A 13 7.11 16.73 25.20
CA TYR A 13 7.61 16.86 23.84
C TYR A 13 9.02 16.27 23.70
N ILE A 14 9.24 15.54 22.62
CA ILE A 14 10.55 14.96 22.26
C ILE A 14 11.21 15.66 21.08
N ASN A 15 10.48 16.56 20.40
CA ASN A 15 11.03 17.48 19.40
C ASN A 15 10.23 18.78 19.32
N GLU A 16 10.81 19.78 18.68
CA GLU A 16 10.22 21.12 18.52
C GLU A 16 9.06 21.15 17.51
N ASN A 17 8.87 20.07 16.73
CA ASN A 17 7.78 19.94 15.74
C ASN A 17 6.46 19.50 16.39
N GLY A 18 6.37 19.45 17.72
CA GLY A 18 5.16 19.09 18.44
C GLY A 18 4.96 17.59 18.62
N THR A 19 5.98 16.76 18.38
CA THR A 19 5.91 15.32 18.69
C THR A 19 6.12 15.08 20.18
N ALA A 20 5.22 14.30 20.78
CA ALA A 20 5.20 14.03 22.22
C ALA A 20 4.98 12.55 22.53
N LEU A 21 5.33 12.19 23.77
CA LEU A 21 5.09 10.87 24.36
C LEU A 21 4.16 10.99 25.57
N SER A 22 3.32 9.98 25.75
CA SER A 22 2.46 9.80 26.92
C SER A 22 2.10 8.31 27.09
N ASP A 23 1.30 7.98 28.09
CA ASP A 23 0.79 6.61 28.27
C ASP A 23 -0.30 6.28 27.25
N TYR A 24 -0.24 5.07 26.71
CA TYR A 24 -1.25 4.54 25.81
C TYR A 24 -2.64 4.50 26.44
N THR A 25 -2.73 4.10 27.72
CA THR A 25 -4.00 3.99 28.47
C THR A 25 -4.81 5.29 28.45
N LEU A 26 -4.15 6.46 28.38
CA LEU A 26 -4.84 7.75 28.28
C LEU A 26 -5.57 7.93 26.95
N PHE A 27 -5.09 7.29 25.90
CA PHE A 27 -5.59 7.41 24.52
C PHE A 27 -6.51 6.25 24.11
N GLU A 28 -6.50 5.13 24.83
CA GLU A 28 -7.36 3.98 24.50
C GLU A 28 -8.84 4.35 24.52
N GLY A 29 -9.50 4.20 23.38
CA GLY A 29 -10.91 4.56 23.15
C GLY A 29 -11.18 6.06 23.16
N ALA A 30 -10.15 6.91 23.03
CA ALA A 30 -10.29 8.35 22.86
C ALA A 30 -10.53 8.69 21.39
N GLU A 31 -11.56 9.50 21.12
CA GLU A 31 -11.87 10.04 19.79
C GLU A 31 -11.13 11.37 19.53
N ARG A 32 -10.74 12.04 20.58
CA ARG A 32 -10.04 13.33 20.59
C ARG A 32 -9.20 13.47 21.83
N ALA A 33 -8.04 14.10 21.72
CA ALA A 33 -7.24 14.54 22.85
C ALA A 33 -6.77 15.99 22.66
N VAL A 34 -6.59 16.68 23.76
CA VAL A 34 -5.95 18.01 23.82
C VAL A 34 -4.86 17.96 24.86
N ILE A 35 -3.79 18.66 24.64
CA ILE A 35 -2.76 18.89 25.63
C ILE A 35 -2.88 20.31 26.15
N ILE A 36 -2.55 20.49 27.44
CA ILE A 36 -2.44 21.78 28.07
C ILE A 36 -0.95 22.00 28.32
N ASN A 37 -0.35 22.96 27.62
CA ASN A 37 1.07 23.25 27.75
C ASN A 37 1.36 24.04 29.01
N ALA A 38 2.64 24.32 29.31
CA ALA A 38 3.07 25.06 30.50
C ALA A 38 2.52 26.50 30.58
N ASP A 39 2.13 27.09 29.46
CA ASP A 39 1.47 28.40 29.37
C ASP A 39 -0.08 28.30 29.53
N SER A 40 -0.60 27.13 29.91
CA SER A 40 -2.06 26.83 30.00
C SER A 40 -2.82 26.95 28.65
N LYS A 41 -2.12 26.87 27.54
CA LYS A 41 -2.73 26.86 26.21
C LYS A 41 -3.16 25.45 25.86
N GLU A 42 -4.38 25.31 25.33
CA GLU A 42 -4.89 24.06 24.80
C GLU A 42 -4.42 23.90 23.36
N LEU A 43 -3.84 22.72 23.01
CA LEU A 43 -3.38 22.34 21.70
C LEU A 43 -3.99 20.98 21.35
N PRO A 44 -4.64 20.84 20.18
CA PRO A 44 -5.21 19.56 19.79
C PRO A 44 -4.12 18.55 19.45
N VAL A 45 -4.36 17.30 19.79
CA VAL A 45 -3.60 16.16 19.23
C VAL A 45 -4.09 15.94 17.81
N LEU A 46 -3.19 16.04 16.84
CA LEU A 46 -3.50 15.97 15.41
C LEU A 46 -3.52 14.54 14.93
N ARG A 47 -2.47 13.77 15.25
CA ARG A 47 -2.29 12.40 14.75
C ARG A 47 -1.55 11.54 15.78
N ILE A 48 -1.87 10.24 15.78
CA ILE A 48 -1.09 9.22 16.49
C ILE A 48 0.01 8.73 15.53
N LEU A 49 1.25 8.76 16.00
CA LEU A 49 2.44 8.40 15.23
C LEU A 49 2.98 7.01 15.57
N GLY A 50 2.44 6.38 16.60
CA GLY A 50 2.79 5.03 17.04
C GLY A 50 2.24 4.75 18.42
N ALA A 51 1.96 3.49 18.73
CA ALA A 51 1.45 3.09 20.04
C ALA A 51 1.89 1.66 20.37
N ASN A 52 2.04 1.37 21.66
CA ASN A 52 2.25 0.02 22.15
C ASN A 52 1.52 -0.15 23.48
N SER A 53 0.48 -1.00 23.50
CA SER A 53 -0.35 -1.23 24.68
C SER A 53 0.34 -2.11 25.74
N MET A 54 1.32 -2.94 25.35
CA MET A 54 2.06 -3.79 26.30
C MET A 54 2.99 -2.95 27.18
N TYR A 55 3.65 -1.96 26.57
CA TYR A 55 4.55 -1.06 27.28
C TYR A 55 3.88 0.25 27.68
N ASP A 56 2.58 0.35 27.50
CA ASP A 56 1.73 1.51 27.86
C ASP A 56 2.32 2.85 27.39
N ILE A 57 2.65 2.95 26.10
CA ILE A 57 3.27 4.15 25.53
C ILE A 57 2.64 4.52 24.19
N VAL A 58 2.44 5.79 23.95
CA VAL A 58 1.95 6.36 22.69
C VAL A 58 2.82 7.54 22.27
N LYS A 59 3.09 7.60 20.98
CA LYS A 59 3.72 8.73 20.29
C LYS A 59 2.66 9.44 19.44
N PHE A 60 2.58 10.74 19.57
CA PHE A 60 1.59 11.56 18.85
C PHE A 60 2.17 12.94 18.50
N ASN A 61 1.50 13.68 17.64
CA ASN A 61 1.86 15.06 17.37
C ASN A 61 0.70 16.03 17.68
N THR A 62 1.09 17.27 17.93
CA THR A 62 0.21 18.42 18.13
C THR A 62 0.66 19.55 17.21
N GLU A 63 -0.10 20.62 17.16
CA GLU A 63 0.43 21.86 16.61
C GLU A 63 1.64 22.32 17.43
N ALA A 64 2.75 22.58 16.74
CA ALA A 64 3.91 23.22 17.34
C ALA A 64 3.71 24.73 17.41
N ASP A 65 4.09 25.33 18.53
CA ASP A 65 4.22 26.79 18.61
C ASP A 65 5.69 27.18 18.90
N LYS A 66 5.99 28.47 18.78
CA LYS A 66 7.36 29.00 19.02
C LYS A 66 7.90 28.77 20.43
N LYS A 67 7.06 28.29 21.34
CA LYS A 67 7.39 28.05 22.76
C LYS A 67 7.37 26.56 23.10
N THR A 68 7.23 25.68 22.11
CA THR A 68 7.31 24.22 22.31
C THR A 68 8.71 23.88 22.82
N ILE A 69 8.80 23.44 24.06
CA ILE A 69 10.07 23.02 24.69
C ILE A 69 10.16 21.50 24.57
N ALA A 70 11.04 21.05 23.70
CA ALA A 70 11.37 19.63 23.56
C ALA A 70 12.41 19.21 24.59
N LEU A 71 12.19 18.05 25.23
CA LEU A 71 13.17 17.42 26.10
C LEU A 71 14.07 16.51 25.27
N LYS A 72 15.37 16.68 25.38
CA LYS A 72 16.36 15.87 24.68
C LYS A 72 16.43 14.47 25.30
N SER A 73 16.30 13.43 24.52
CA SER A 73 16.49 12.04 24.98
C SER A 73 17.97 11.77 25.29
N ALA A 74 18.23 11.05 26.37
CA ALA A 74 19.57 10.58 26.70
C ALA A 74 20.09 9.61 25.64
N SER A 75 21.35 9.79 25.24
CA SER A 75 22.00 8.93 24.24
C SER A 75 22.46 7.57 24.80
N GLN A 76 22.59 7.48 26.13
CA GLN A 76 22.99 6.27 26.85
C GLN A 76 21.96 5.98 27.96
N PRO A 77 21.75 4.69 28.28
CA PRO A 77 20.93 4.34 29.44
C PRO A 77 21.58 4.77 30.74
N ALA A 78 20.77 4.99 31.75
CA ALA A 78 21.26 5.15 33.10
C ALA A 78 21.81 3.81 33.63
N SER A 79 22.82 3.91 34.50
CA SER A 79 23.40 2.75 35.17
C SER A 79 22.68 2.43 36.49
N VAL A 80 22.74 1.18 36.93
CA VAL A 80 22.27 0.81 38.28
C VAL A 80 23.06 1.60 39.35
N GLY A 81 22.35 2.20 40.30
CA GLY A 81 22.89 3.09 41.32
C GLY A 81 22.92 4.58 40.90
N GLU A 82 22.62 4.92 39.68
CA GLU A 82 22.55 6.30 39.19
C GLU A 82 21.32 7.02 39.76
N THR A 83 21.52 8.31 40.14
CA THR A 83 20.42 9.16 40.58
C THR A 83 19.67 9.70 39.38
N VAL A 84 18.35 9.60 39.41
CA VAL A 84 17.44 10.11 38.38
C VAL A 84 16.47 11.15 38.99
N TYR A 85 15.94 11.99 38.14
CA TYR A 85 15.10 13.13 38.49
C TYR A 85 13.76 13.01 37.77
N LEU A 86 12.67 12.90 38.52
CA LEU A 86 11.31 12.95 38.00
C LEU A 86 10.88 14.41 37.89
N LEU A 87 10.49 14.84 36.69
CA LEU A 87 10.02 16.20 36.44
C LEU A 87 8.49 16.21 36.29
N PRO A 88 7.72 16.57 37.35
CA PRO A 88 6.27 16.64 37.25
C PRO A 88 5.83 17.86 36.43
N TYR A 89 4.64 17.77 35.82
CA TYR A 89 4.03 18.92 35.16
C TYR A 89 3.81 20.06 36.22
N SER A 90 4.17 21.26 35.83
CA SER A 90 3.97 22.45 36.67
C SER A 90 3.79 23.70 35.81
N THR A 91 2.85 24.54 36.20
CA THR A 91 2.68 25.91 35.65
C THR A 91 3.46 26.94 36.47
N GLN A 92 4.16 26.52 37.52
CA GLN A 92 4.98 27.41 38.39
C GLN A 92 6.36 27.61 37.76
N LYS A 93 6.95 28.80 38.00
CA LYS A 93 8.29 29.17 37.50
C LYS A 93 9.43 28.29 38.07
N ALA A 94 9.24 27.70 39.23
CA ALA A 94 10.17 26.77 39.88
C ALA A 94 9.52 25.39 39.96
N ALA A 95 9.88 24.48 39.09
CA ALA A 95 9.49 23.07 39.19
C ALA A 95 10.35 22.37 40.25
N THR A 96 9.73 21.60 41.14
CA THR A 96 10.42 20.73 42.10
C THR A 96 10.59 19.36 41.48
N CYS A 97 11.84 18.91 41.26
CA CYS A 97 12.12 17.54 40.85
C CYS A 97 12.08 16.61 42.06
N GLN A 98 11.51 15.42 41.87
CA GLN A 98 11.63 14.32 42.80
C GLN A 98 12.84 13.47 42.39
N THR A 99 13.67 13.05 43.37
CA THR A 99 14.84 12.21 43.11
C THR A 99 14.53 10.74 43.38
N GLY A 100 15.16 9.87 42.61
CA GLY A 100 15.14 8.42 42.77
C GLY A 100 16.48 7.81 42.36
N THR A 101 16.60 6.51 42.54
CA THR A 101 17.81 5.75 42.14
C THR A 101 17.43 4.60 41.26
N VAL A 102 18.19 4.36 40.20
CA VAL A 102 18.02 3.21 39.34
C VAL A 102 18.43 1.94 40.09
N THR A 103 17.51 1.00 40.25
CA THR A 103 17.78 -0.31 40.90
C THR A 103 17.97 -1.43 39.90
N LYS A 104 17.35 -1.32 38.69
CA LYS A 104 17.47 -2.29 37.61
C LYS A 104 17.31 -1.62 36.25
N VAL A 105 18.00 -2.16 35.27
CA VAL A 105 17.86 -1.78 33.86
C VAL A 105 17.68 -3.06 33.02
N ASP A 106 16.54 -3.21 32.38
CA ASP A 106 16.25 -4.29 31.42
C ASP A 106 16.33 -3.75 30.00
N THR A 107 16.77 -4.55 29.06
CA THR A 107 16.84 -4.19 27.64
C THR A 107 15.57 -4.67 26.92
N ILE A 108 14.99 -3.81 26.09
CA ILE A 108 13.87 -4.12 25.20
C ILE A 108 14.38 -4.06 23.77
N GLY A 109 14.47 -5.22 23.10
CA GLY A 109 15.11 -5.29 21.79
C GLY A 109 16.56 -4.80 21.84
N ASP A 110 17.03 -4.15 20.76
CA ASP A 110 18.46 -3.81 20.62
C ASP A 110 18.86 -2.47 21.26
N LYS A 111 17.93 -1.55 21.47
CA LYS A 111 18.26 -0.14 21.83
C LYS A 111 17.28 0.54 22.78
N ALA A 112 16.34 -0.18 23.36
CA ALA A 112 15.39 0.39 24.30
C ALA A 112 15.57 -0.20 25.69
N TYR A 113 15.21 0.57 26.71
CA TYR A 113 15.45 0.21 28.10
C TYR A 113 14.19 0.34 28.93
N TYR A 114 14.10 -0.49 29.97
CA TYR A 114 13.08 -0.44 30.98
C TYR A 114 13.74 -0.34 32.34
N TYR A 115 13.34 0.67 33.11
CA TYR A 115 13.97 1.00 34.38
C TYR A 115 13.10 0.59 35.54
N THR A 116 13.70 -0.01 36.57
CA THR A 116 13.15 -0.06 37.93
C THR A 116 13.84 0.95 38.80
N LEU A 117 13.08 1.73 39.54
CA LEU A 117 13.53 2.91 40.25
C LEU A 117 13.13 2.82 41.73
N ALA A 118 14.06 3.05 42.63
CA ALA A 118 13.73 3.30 44.05
C ALA A 118 13.19 4.72 44.21
N MET A 119 11.89 4.88 43.97
CA MET A 119 11.16 6.12 44.21
C MET A 119 9.66 5.81 44.31
N THR A 120 8.95 6.65 45.09
CA THR A 120 7.50 6.57 45.16
C THR A 120 6.90 7.53 44.13
N THR A 121 5.92 7.02 43.35
CA THR A 121 5.17 7.81 42.37
C THR A 121 3.68 7.69 42.66
N ASN A 122 2.89 8.60 42.11
CA ASN A 122 1.44 8.61 42.29
C ASN A 122 0.76 8.95 40.93
N GLU A 123 -0.55 8.94 40.89
CA GLU A 123 -1.31 9.18 39.65
C GLU A 123 -0.99 10.52 38.96
N LYS A 124 -0.56 11.55 39.74
CA LYS A 124 -0.20 12.86 39.18
C LYS A 124 1.16 12.87 38.50
N THR A 125 1.98 11.86 38.73
CA THR A 125 3.34 11.74 38.16
C THR A 125 3.44 10.71 37.06
N VAL A 126 2.38 9.97 36.80
CA VAL A 126 2.31 9.03 35.68
C VAL A 126 2.49 9.78 34.35
N SER A 127 3.20 9.22 33.41
CA SER A 127 3.63 9.82 32.14
C SER A 127 4.58 11.02 32.25
N CYS A 128 5.05 11.37 33.43
CA CYS A 128 6.09 12.40 33.59
C CYS A 128 7.47 11.83 33.18
N PRO A 129 8.37 12.68 32.63
CA PRO A 129 9.70 12.25 32.25
C PRO A 129 10.60 12.03 33.47
N ILE A 130 11.42 10.97 33.40
CA ILE A 130 12.60 10.80 34.26
C ILE A 130 13.85 11.26 33.52
N MET A 131 14.74 11.95 34.16
CA MET A 131 15.90 12.60 33.58
C MET A 131 17.18 12.17 34.27
N ASN A 132 18.30 12.22 33.55
CA ASN A 132 19.64 12.12 34.14
C ASN A 132 20.10 13.47 34.72
N ALA A 133 21.28 13.50 35.33
CA ALA A 133 21.87 14.72 35.90
C ALA A 133 22.15 15.82 34.85
N ASN A 134 22.22 15.49 33.59
CA ASN A 134 22.44 16.44 32.49
C ASN A 134 21.13 17.06 31.99
N GLY A 135 19.96 16.68 32.54
CA GLY A 135 18.65 17.13 32.10
C GLY A 135 18.19 16.44 30.80
N GLU A 136 18.74 15.27 30.46
CA GLU A 136 18.30 14.47 29.33
C GLU A 136 17.33 13.40 29.77
N VAL A 137 16.27 13.17 28.99
CA VAL A 137 15.19 12.22 29.29
C VAL A 137 15.67 10.79 29.10
N LEU A 138 15.56 10.01 30.16
CA LEU A 138 15.80 8.57 30.19
C LEU A 138 14.53 7.78 29.82
N GLY A 139 13.38 8.21 30.34
CA GLY A 139 12.14 7.47 30.14
C GLY A 139 10.90 8.20 30.65
N LEU A 140 9.81 7.50 30.62
CA LEU A 140 8.46 7.90 30.98
C LEU A 140 8.00 7.03 32.16
N ILE A 141 7.59 7.66 33.28
CA ILE A 141 7.05 6.92 34.42
C ILE A 141 5.75 6.24 34.07
N GLN A 142 5.64 4.97 34.43
CA GLN A 142 4.44 4.17 34.25
C GLN A 142 3.60 4.13 35.55
N LYS A 143 2.31 3.82 35.38
CA LYS A 143 1.39 3.66 36.51
C LYS A 143 1.79 2.46 37.37
N ASN A 144 1.93 2.65 38.66
CA ASN A 144 2.14 1.57 39.61
C ASN A 144 0.81 0.88 39.97
N ALA A 145 0.93 -0.35 40.43
CA ALA A 145 -0.21 -1.11 40.99
C ALA A 145 -0.74 -0.49 42.30
N SER A 146 0.10 0.27 43.05
CA SER A 146 -0.24 0.94 44.29
C SER A 146 0.58 2.23 44.44
N ASP A 147 -0.05 3.29 44.91
CA ASP A 147 0.62 4.57 45.23
C ASP A 147 1.58 4.48 46.43
N GLU A 148 1.50 3.40 47.19
CA GLU A 148 2.41 3.15 48.36
C GLU A 148 3.65 2.31 47.93
N ALA A 149 3.76 1.92 46.66
CA ALA A 149 4.90 1.16 46.17
C ALA A 149 6.20 1.99 46.31
N LYS A 150 7.23 1.37 46.88
CA LYS A 150 8.57 1.97 47.02
C LYS A 150 9.39 1.88 45.72
N GLU A 151 8.93 1.12 44.80
CA GLU A 151 9.53 0.95 43.45
C GLU A 151 8.59 1.52 42.41
N SER A 152 9.15 2.14 41.40
CA SER A 152 8.47 2.66 40.25
C SER A 152 9.14 2.17 38.98
N TYR A 153 8.41 2.21 37.90
CA TYR A 153 8.85 1.69 36.59
C TYR A 153 8.81 2.80 35.54
N ALA A 154 9.75 2.75 34.61
CA ALA A 154 9.75 3.67 33.47
C ALA A 154 10.16 2.98 32.19
N ILE A 155 9.39 3.23 31.12
CA ILE A 155 9.75 2.84 29.76
C ILE A 155 10.71 3.86 29.16
N GLY A 156 11.77 3.41 28.49
CA GLY A 156 12.77 4.28 27.88
C GLY A 156 12.19 5.20 26.80
N ALA A 157 12.55 6.48 26.86
CA ALA A 157 12.08 7.48 25.91
C ALA A 157 12.51 7.16 24.46
N THR A 158 13.68 6.53 24.29
CA THR A 158 14.16 6.05 22.98
C THR A 158 13.23 5.01 22.35
N TYR A 159 12.60 4.14 23.16
CA TYR A 159 11.59 3.22 22.67
C TYR A 159 10.37 3.99 22.15
N GLY A 160 9.83 4.90 22.93
CA GLY A 160 8.70 5.74 22.50
C GLY A 160 9.01 6.55 21.24
N ALA A 161 10.20 7.13 21.15
CA ALA A 161 10.65 7.87 19.98
C ALA A 161 10.77 6.98 18.73
N SER A 162 11.11 5.70 18.87
CA SER A 162 11.24 4.74 17.78
C SER A 162 9.89 4.22 17.24
N LEU A 163 8.80 4.41 17.97
CA LEU A 163 7.47 4.04 17.50
C LEU A 163 7.16 4.78 16.20
N SER A 164 6.63 4.07 15.22
CA SER A 164 6.29 4.63 13.91
C SER A 164 5.09 3.91 13.30
N ILE A 165 4.41 4.61 12.41
CA ILE A 165 3.41 4.01 11.55
C ILE A 165 4.14 3.31 10.40
N THR A 166 3.76 2.06 10.13
CA THR A 166 4.28 1.23 9.04
C THR A 166 3.13 0.71 8.18
N ALA A 167 3.44 0.05 7.09
CA ALA A 167 2.42 -0.60 6.26
C ALA A 167 1.57 -1.63 7.05
N LEU A 168 2.14 -2.27 8.07
CA LEU A 168 1.43 -3.25 8.91
C LEU A 168 0.55 -2.60 9.98
N SER A 169 0.68 -1.30 10.23
CA SER A 169 -0.04 -0.57 11.28
C SER A 169 -1.56 -0.52 11.06
N LEU A 170 -2.05 -0.78 9.85
CA LEU A 170 -3.49 -0.92 9.57
C LEU A 170 -4.15 -2.00 10.43
N ASN A 171 -3.41 -3.05 10.78
CA ASN A 171 -3.90 -4.18 11.57
C ASN A 171 -3.37 -4.16 13.02
N ASP A 172 -2.70 -3.09 13.45
CA ASP A 172 -2.17 -2.98 14.81
C ASP A 172 -3.30 -2.78 15.82
N MET A 173 -3.41 -3.72 16.76
CA MET A 173 -4.49 -3.71 17.76
C MET A 173 -4.40 -2.52 18.72
N SER A 174 -3.19 -2.04 19.07
CA SER A 174 -3.02 -0.87 19.92
C SER A 174 -3.51 0.39 19.22
N LEU A 175 -3.13 0.56 17.94
CA LEU A 175 -3.54 1.70 17.13
C LEU A 175 -5.06 1.69 16.84
N ASN A 176 -5.63 0.52 16.57
CA ASN A 176 -7.05 0.41 16.23
C ASN A 176 -8.00 0.71 17.39
N LYS A 177 -7.53 0.62 18.63
CA LYS A 177 -8.31 1.00 19.82
C LYS A 177 -8.30 2.50 20.10
N ILE A 178 -7.52 3.30 19.41
CA ILE A 178 -7.49 4.76 19.52
C ILE A 178 -8.33 5.35 18.40
N GLY A 179 -9.36 6.16 18.69
CA GLY A 179 -10.22 6.81 17.68
C GLY A 179 -9.57 8.03 16.99
N ILE A 180 -8.49 8.58 17.55
CA ILE A 180 -7.76 9.71 16.98
C ILE A 180 -7.08 9.28 15.67
N LYS A 181 -7.06 10.17 14.68
CA LYS A 181 -6.44 9.97 13.38
C LYS A 181 -4.98 9.52 13.51
N LYS A 182 -4.58 8.53 12.69
CA LYS A 182 -3.20 8.04 12.63
C LYS A 182 -2.39 8.86 11.64
N GLY A 183 -1.09 8.93 11.85
CA GLY A 183 -0.15 9.40 10.84
C GLY A 183 0.02 8.40 9.71
N LEU A 184 0.90 8.74 8.78
CA LEU A 184 1.38 7.87 7.71
C LEU A 184 2.85 7.51 7.98
N PRO A 185 3.39 6.47 7.32
CA PRO A 185 4.82 6.20 7.35
C PRO A 185 5.66 7.43 6.98
N GLU A 186 6.87 7.53 7.55
CA GLU A 186 7.73 8.71 7.44
C GLU A 186 8.40 8.85 6.05
N THR A 187 8.51 7.76 5.27
CA THR A 187 9.07 7.79 3.90
C THR A 187 7.97 7.52 2.88
N GLU A 188 8.11 8.15 1.70
CA GLU A 188 7.14 7.99 0.61
C GLU A 188 6.98 6.53 0.20
N ASP A 189 8.09 5.79 0.04
CA ASP A 189 8.04 4.37 -0.35
C ASP A 189 7.22 3.52 0.64
N GLN A 190 7.45 3.69 1.94
CA GLN A 190 6.68 2.98 2.95
C GLN A 190 5.21 3.41 2.98
N ALA A 191 4.95 4.69 2.75
CA ALA A 191 3.59 5.22 2.69
C ALA A 191 2.85 4.72 1.43
N LEU A 192 3.52 4.52 0.29
CA LEU A 192 2.94 3.87 -0.90
C LEU A 192 2.58 2.40 -0.64
N VAL A 193 3.41 1.67 0.12
CA VAL A 193 3.06 0.30 0.57
C VAL A 193 1.85 0.33 1.51
N TYR A 194 1.79 1.30 2.44
CA TYR A 194 0.61 1.51 3.30
C TYR A 194 -0.65 1.74 2.47
N LEU A 195 -0.60 2.63 1.46
CA LEU A 195 -1.71 2.90 0.55
C LEU A 195 -2.16 1.64 -0.21
N PHE A 196 -1.21 0.82 -0.66
CA PHE A 196 -1.54 -0.44 -1.33
C PHE A 196 -2.35 -1.38 -0.42
N MET A 197 -1.95 -1.52 0.84
CA MET A 197 -2.70 -2.33 1.81
C MET A 197 -4.04 -1.69 2.17
N ALA A 198 -4.08 -0.36 2.36
CA ALA A 198 -5.29 0.37 2.70
C ALA A 198 -6.37 0.24 1.61
N SER A 199 -5.99 0.22 0.33
CA SER A 199 -6.92 0.10 -0.80
C SER A 199 -7.76 -1.19 -0.79
N SER A 200 -7.29 -2.26 -0.13
CA SER A 200 -8.02 -3.52 0.00
C SER A 200 -8.89 -3.61 1.26
N GLN A 201 -8.72 -2.70 2.22
CA GLN A 201 -9.37 -2.74 3.53
C GLN A 201 -10.36 -1.59 3.77
N GLN A 202 -10.19 -0.48 3.07
CA GLN A 202 -11.01 0.72 3.19
C GLN A 202 -12.05 0.79 2.06
N ASN A 203 -13.19 1.37 2.34
CA ASN A 203 -14.12 1.77 1.28
C ASN A 203 -13.56 2.99 0.50
N GLN A 204 -14.20 3.36 -0.61
CA GLN A 204 -13.71 4.44 -1.49
C GLN A 204 -13.56 5.78 -0.77
N ASP A 205 -14.51 6.18 0.06
CA ASP A 205 -14.48 7.48 0.77
C ASP A 205 -13.37 7.52 1.82
N GLU A 206 -13.22 6.43 2.58
CA GLU A 206 -12.13 6.28 3.55
C GLU A 206 -10.77 6.31 2.85
N TYR A 207 -10.66 5.62 1.71
CA TYR A 207 -9.43 5.57 0.96
C TYR A 207 -9.06 6.93 0.34
N ILE A 208 -10.03 7.70 -0.17
CA ILE A 208 -9.83 9.07 -0.62
C ILE A 208 -9.32 9.95 0.52
N THR A 209 -9.88 9.79 1.72
CA THR A 209 -9.41 10.52 2.90
C THR A 209 -7.94 10.19 3.20
N THR A 210 -7.57 8.91 3.11
CA THR A 210 -6.19 8.46 3.30
C THR A 210 -5.26 9.00 2.21
N LEU A 211 -5.72 9.03 0.95
CA LEU A 211 -4.97 9.60 -0.17
C LEU A 211 -4.79 11.12 -0.06
N ASN A 212 -5.80 11.83 0.46
CA ASN A 212 -5.68 13.25 0.75
C ASN A 212 -4.59 13.52 1.79
N ASP A 213 -4.55 12.73 2.85
CA ASP A 213 -3.51 12.81 3.88
C ASP A 213 -2.12 12.50 3.33
N PHE A 214 -2.05 11.49 2.44
CA PHE A 214 -0.81 11.15 1.77
C PHE A 214 -0.30 12.31 0.91
N LEU A 215 -1.16 12.92 0.11
CA LEU A 215 -0.78 14.04 -0.75
C LEU A 215 -0.52 15.34 0.01
N GLU A 216 -1.08 15.51 1.21
CA GLU A 216 -0.69 16.57 2.13
C GLU A 216 0.77 16.38 2.61
N GLN A 217 1.17 15.16 2.93
CA GLN A 217 2.52 14.83 3.39
C GLN A 217 3.53 14.74 2.22
N TYR A 218 3.10 14.23 1.06
CA TYR A 218 3.92 14.02 -0.15
C TYR A 218 3.33 14.73 -1.37
N PRO A 219 3.32 16.06 -1.41
CA PRO A 219 2.64 16.84 -2.46
C PRO A 219 3.26 16.70 -3.86
N ASN A 220 4.44 16.11 -3.97
CA ASN A 220 5.13 15.84 -5.23
C ASN A 220 5.09 14.38 -5.66
N SER A 221 4.26 13.55 -5.02
CA SER A 221 4.10 12.15 -5.38
C SER A 221 3.17 11.98 -6.58
N ALA A 222 3.73 11.68 -7.74
CA ALA A 222 2.93 11.37 -8.94
C ALA A 222 2.07 10.12 -8.73
N ASP A 223 2.59 9.09 -8.06
CA ASP A 223 1.86 7.87 -7.72
C ASP A 223 0.64 8.14 -6.82
N GLY A 224 0.77 9.05 -5.86
CA GLY A 224 -0.33 9.46 -5.01
C GLY A 224 -1.49 10.06 -5.80
N TYR A 225 -1.19 10.96 -6.73
CA TYR A 225 -2.20 11.55 -7.61
C TYR A 225 -2.83 10.51 -8.54
N ILE A 226 -2.05 9.62 -9.14
CA ILE A 226 -2.57 8.54 -10.00
C ILE A 226 -3.50 7.61 -9.21
N ARG A 227 -3.15 7.23 -7.98
CA ARG A 227 -4.00 6.40 -7.12
C ARG A 227 -5.30 7.09 -6.76
N ARG A 228 -5.27 8.40 -6.44
CA ARG A 228 -6.48 9.15 -6.14
C ARG A 228 -7.36 9.33 -7.37
N ALA A 229 -6.78 9.62 -8.54
CA ALA A 229 -7.49 9.63 -9.80
C ALA A 229 -8.18 8.29 -10.10
N THR A 230 -7.46 7.18 -9.93
CA THR A 230 -8.01 5.82 -10.11
C THR A 230 -9.21 5.58 -9.19
N THR A 231 -9.13 6.03 -7.94
CA THR A 231 -10.23 5.90 -6.96
C THR A 231 -11.43 6.75 -7.36
N TYR A 232 -11.21 8.00 -7.79
CA TYR A 232 -12.27 8.86 -8.30
C TYR A 232 -12.96 8.28 -9.53
N MET A 233 -12.21 7.73 -10.49
CA MET A 233 -12.78 7.07 -11.68
C MET A 233 -13.70 5.90 -11.32
N GLY A 234 -13.49 5.27 -10.18
CA GLY A 234 -14.33 4.17 -9.68
C GLY A 234 -15.76 4.57 -9.30
N PHE A 235 -16.05 5.88 -9.09
CA PHE A 235 -17.43 6.37 -8.86
C PHE A 235 -18.26 6.42 -10.13
N ASN A 236 -17.64 6.45 -11.31
CA ASN A 236 -18.29 6.44 -12.62
C ASN A 236 -19.29 7.59 -12.85
N ASP A 237 -18.98 8.80 -12.38
CA ASP A 237 -19.73 10.03 -12.62
C ASP A 237 -18.82 11.18 -13.06
N ASP A 238 -19.41 12.21 -13.67
CA ASP A 238 -18.66 13.32 -14.27
C ASP A 238 -17.97 14.22 -13.22
N GLU A 239 -18.51 14.32 -12.00
CA GLU A 239 -17.92 15.12 -10.93
C GLU A 239 -16.59 14.52 -10.47
N HIS A 240 -16.58 13.21 -10.17
CA HIS A 240 -15.38 12.50 -9.77
C HIS A 240 -14.38 12.34 -10.92
N ASN A 241 -14.87 12.16 -12.16
CA ASN A 241 -13.99 12.15 -13.34
C ASN A 241 -13.27 13.50 -13.55
N ALA A 242 -13.91 14.62 -13.22
CA ALA A 242 -13.25 15.93 -13.27
C ALA A 242 -12.13 16.06 -12.23
N LEU A 243 -12.34 15.51 -11.02
CA LEU A 243 -11.30 15.44 -9.98
C LEU A 243 -10.15 14.51 -10.40
N ALA A 244 -10.48 13.38 -11.02
CA ALA A 244 -9.48 12.46 -11.56
C ALA A 244 -8.63 13.13 -12.65
N ASP A 245 -9.25 13.85 -13.59
CA ASP A 245 -8.53 14.57 -14.67
C ASP A 245 -7.57 15.62 -14.11
N ALA A 246 -7.99 16.34 -13.06
CA ALA A 246 -7.13 17.30 -12.37
C ALA A 246 -5.92 16.61 -11.72
N ASP A 247 -6.12 15.46 -11.08
CA ASP A 247 -5.07 14.67 -10.47
C ASP A 247 -4.10 14.08 -11.51
N LEU A 248 -4.59 13.59 -12.65
CA LEU A 248 -3.73 13.08 -13.74
C LEU A 248 -2.85 14.18 -14.32
N LYS A 249 -3.39 15.41 -14.49
CA LYS A 249 -2.60 16.58 -14.89
C LYS A 249 -1.54 16.92 -13.84
N LYS A 250 -1.93 16.90 -12.56
CA LYS A 250 -1.00 17.18 -11.45
C LYS A 250 0.12 16.15 -11.36
N ALA A 251 -0.17 14.87 -11.58
CA ALA A 251 0.83 13.81 -11.64
C ALA A 251 1.90 14.12 -12.71
N LEU A 252 1.51 14.59 -13.89
CA LEU A 252 2.45 14.97 -14.96
C LEU A 252 3.28 16.22 -14.64
N GLU A 253 2.77 17.13 -13.81
CA GLU A 253 3.50 18.32 -13.37
C GLU A 253 4.60 18.00 -12.36
N VAL A 254 4.33 17.06 -11.44
CA VAL A 254 5.23 16.79 -10.30
C VAL A 254 6.17 15.61 -10.53
N THR A 255 5.94 14.79 -11.55
CA THR A 255 6.72 13.57 -11.79
C THR A 255 8.16 13.84 -12.17
N ALA A 256 9.07 13.03 -11.64
CA ALA A 256 10.46 12.96 -12.12
C ALA A 256 10.61 12.05 -13.36
N ASN A 257 9.69 11.09 -13.57
CA ASN A 257 9.68 10.16 -14.71
C ASN A 257 8.42 10.35 -15.56
N LYS A 258 8.52 11.24 -16.53
CA LYS A 258 7.37 11.64 -17.36
C LYS A 258 6.83 10.50 -18.20
N SER A 259 7.69 9.68 -18.80
CA SER A 259 7.26 8.56 -19.67
C SER A 259 6.52 7.47 -18.89
N GLU A 260 6.99 7.10 -17.71
CA GLU A 260 6.29 6.14 -16.85
C GLU A 260 4.94 6.68 -16.38
N THR A 261 4.89 7.96 -15.99
CA THR A 261 3.62 8.60 -15.59
C THR A 261 2.64 8.64 -16.76
N GLN A 262 3.10 8.99 -17.98
CA GLN A 262 2.29 8.94 -19.19
C GLN A 262 1.78 7.51 -19.49
N TYR A 263 2.62 6.48 -19.35
CA TYR A 263 2.19 5.10 -19.48
C TYR A 263 1.06 4.75 -18.49
N ASN A 264 1.22 5.12 -17.21
CA ASN A 264 0.20 4.85 -16.20
C ASN A 264 -1.12 5.57 -16.51
N ILE A 265 -1.07 6.82 -16.98
CA ILE A 265 -2.24 7.59 -17.39
C ILE A 265 -2.90 6.97 -18.63
N ALA A 266 -2.13 6.61 -19.66
CA ALA A 266 -2.66 5.94 -20.85
C ALA A 266 -3.37 4.64 -20.49
N LYS A 267 -2.77 3.83 -19.60
CA LYS A 267 -3.36 2.59 -19.11
C LYS A 267 -4.68 2.82 -18.35
N LEU A 268 -4.76 3.87 -17.53
CA LEU A 268 -5.99 4.22 -16.83
C LEU A 268 -7.11 4.64 -17.78
N ILE A 269 -6.81 5.53 -18.74
CA ILE A 269 -7.78 5.97 -19.75
C ILE A 269 -8.24 4.80 -20.62
N TYR A 270 -7.32 3.92 -21.01
CA TYR A 270 -7.64 2.69 -21.73
C TYR A 270 -8.59 1.79 -20.94
N SER A 271 -8.27 1.50 -19.68
CA SER A 271 -9.09 0.67 -18.80
C SER A 271 -10.47 1.28 -18.54
N TYR A 272 -10.53 2.59 -18.33
CA TYR A 272 -11.79 3.35 -18.22
C TYR A 272 -12.63 3.19 -19.48
N THR A 273 -12.04 3.41 -20.66
CA THR A 273 -12.74 3.33 -21.93
C THR A 273 -13.33 1.93 -22.20
N ILE A 274 -12.60 0.86 -21.84
CA ILE A 274 -13.12 -0.52 -21.90
C ILE A 274 -14.32 -0.70 -20.97
N SER A 275 -14.26 -0.17 -19.76
CA SER A 275 -15.30 -0.36 -18.75
C SER A 275 -16.61 0.37 -19.06
N LEU A 276 -16.55 1.40 -19.91
CA LEU A 276 -17.74 2.20 -20.28
C LEU A 276 -18.79 1.41 -21.07
N GLY A 277 -18.38 0.42 -21.88
CA GLY A 277 -19.29 -0.19 -22.86
C GLY A 277 -19.90 0.87 -23.79
N ASP A 278 -21.23 0.95 -23.81
CA ASP A 278 -21.96 1.91 -24.67
C ASP A 278 -22.17 3.29 -24.04
N LYS A 279 -21.63 3.56 -22.84
CA LYS A 279 -21.76 4.85 -22.17
C LYS A 279 -20.89 5.91 -22.83
N LYS A 280 -21.32 7.17 -22.73
CA LYS A 280 -20.52 8.31 -23.20
C LYS A 280 -19.28 8.49 -22.33
N PRO A 281 -18.09 8.64 -22.93
CA PRO A 281 -16.86 8.91 -22.18
C PRO A 281 -16.86 10.32 -21.58
N TYR A 282 -16.10 10.49 -20.51
CA TYR A 282 -15.83 11.79 -19.90
C TYR A 282 -14.85 12.59 -20.79
N GLY A 283 -15.21 13.81 -21.14
CA GLY A 283 -14.34 14.71 -21.89
C GLY A 283 -13.82 14.09 -23.19
N ASP A 284 -12.50 14.04 -23.34
CA ASP A 284 -11.77 13.43 -24.47
C ASP A 284 -11.18 12.04 -24.16
N TRP A 285 -11.51 11.44 -23.00
CA TRP A 285 -11.01 10.14 -22.63
C TRP A 285 -11.53 9.06 -23.58
N SER A 286 -10.63 8.54 -24.37
CA SER A 286 -10.91 7.57 -25.45
C SER A 286 -9.69 6.71 -25.74
N TYR A 287 -9.86 5.68 -26.57
CA TYR A 287 -8.73 4.94 -27.10
C TYR A 287 -7.73 5.80 -27.86
N ASP A 288 -8.21 6.78 -28.65
CA ASP A 288 -7.34 7.73 -29.37
C ASP A 288 -6.52 8.57 -28.40
N LYS A 289 -7.13 9.04 -27.30
CA LYS A 289 -6.41 9.77 -26.26
C LYS A 289 -5.34 8.90 -25.56
N ALA A 290 -5.69 7.68 -25.19
CA ALA A 290 -4.75 6.73 -24.59
C ALA A 290 -3.59 6.43 -25.55
N LEU A 291 -3.89 6.22 -26.85
CA LEU A 291 -2.88 5.97 -27.88
C LEU A 291 -1.93 7.17 -28.05
N SER A 292 -2.45 8.38 -28.08
CA SER A 292 -1.62 9.58 -28.15
C SER A 292 -0.66 9.70 -26.96
N ILE A 293 -1.16 9.47 -25.76
CA ILE A 293 -0.33 9.57 -24.53
C ILE A 293 0.75 8.49 -24.49
N ILE A 294 0.43 7.26 -24.89
CA ILE A 294 1.45 6.18 -24.90
C ILE A 294 2.51 6.42 -25.98
N HIS A 295 2.15 7.01 -27.13
CA HIS A 295 3.12 7.42 -28.14
C HIS A 295 4.08 8.50 -27.62
N ASP A 296 3.56 9.49 -26.86
CA ASP A 296 4.41 10.49 -26.20
C ASP A 296 5.39 9.85 -25.21
N ALA A 297 4.93 8.85 -24.44
CA ALA A 297 5.81 8.09 -23.53
C ALA A 297 6.91 7.34 -24.29
N MET A 298 6.55 6.67 -25.40
CA MET A 298 7.49 5.92 -26.23
C MET A 298 8.53 6.78 -26.94
N GLN A 299 8.21 8.04 -27.24
CA GLN A 299 9.16 8.99 -27.82
C GLN A 299 10.27 9.37 -26.81
N ALA A 300 9.92 9.45 -25.53
CA ALA A 300 10.86 9.81 -24.47
C ALA A 300 11.68 8.61 -23.98
N ASP A 301 11.05 7.43 -23.88
CA ASP A 301 11.66 6.18 -23.46
C ASP A 301 10.91 5.00 -24.09
N ASN A 302 11.60 4.18 -24.89
CA ASN A 302 10.98 3.09 -25.62
C ASN A 302 11.02 1.76 -24.86
N GLN A 303 10.21 1.64 -23.82
CA GLN A 303 10.09 0.42 -23.02
C GLN A 303 9.15 -0.61 -23.70
N PRO A 304 9.51 -1.91 -23.71
CA PRO A 304 8.65 -2.94 -24.29
C PRO A 304 7.23 -2.99 -23.71
N ILE A 305 7.04 -2.64 -22.44
CA ILE A 305 5.73 -2.61 -21.81
C ILE A 305 4.82 -1.50 -22.39
N TYR A 306 5.40 -0.41 -22.90
CA TYR A 306 4.64 0.65 -23.57
C TYR A 306 4.16 0.18 -24.94
N THR A 307 5.00 -0.54 -25.67
CA THR A 307 4.62 -1.18 -26.94
C THR A 307 3.53 -2.24 -26.73
N GLN A 308 3.54 -2.95 -25.59
CA GLN A 308 2.45 -3.88 -25.27
C GLN A 308 1.13 -3.14 -25.09
N LEU A 309 1.13 -2.03 -24.32
CA LEU A 309 -0.08 -1.23 -24.12
C LEU A 309 -0.57 -0.60 -25.45
N GLU A 310 0.36 -0.15 -26.31
CA GLU A 310 0.02 0.29 -27.69
C GLU A 310 -0.74 -0.81 -28.44
N GLY A 311 -0.24 -2.03 -28.41
CA GLY A 311 -0.90 -3.20 -29.03
C GLY A 311 -2.29 -3.45 -28.45
N ASP A 312 -2.45 -3.40 -27.13
CA ASP A 312 -3.74 -3.60 -26.44
C ASP A 312 -4.77 -2.51 -26.84
N ILE A 313 -4.34 -1.26 -26.91
CA ILE A 313 -5.19 -0.13 -27.34
C ILE A 313 -5.59 -0.30 -28.81
N LEU A 314 -4.64 -0.60 -29.71
CA LEU A 314 -4.89 -0.80 -31.13
C LEU A 314 -5.81 -1.99 -31.37
N PHE A 315 -5.68 -3.07 -30.60
CA PHE A 315 -6.58 -4.21 -30.65
C PHE A 315 -8.02 -3.80 -30.28
N ALA A 316 -8.19 -3.04 -29.19
CA ALA A 316 -9.51 -2.52 -28.77
C ALA A 316 -10.12 -1.59 -29.84
N MET A 317 -9.29 -0.83 -30.56
CA MET A 317 -9.69 -0.02 -31.69
C MET A 317 -9.99 -0.83 -32.97
N LYS A 318 -9.83 -2.16 -32.97
CA LYS A 318 -9.94 -3.08 -34.10
C LYS A 318 -8.93 -2.79 -35.23
N LYS A 319 -7.82 -2.12 -34.92
CA LYS A 319 -6.68 -1.91 -35.83
C LYS A 319 -5.74 -3.12 -35.76
N TYR A 320 -6.24 -4.28 -36.19
CA TYR A 320 -5.58 -5.57 -36.00
C TYR A 320 -4.18 -5.68 -36.65
N PRO A 321 -3.93 -5.19 -37.87
CA PRO A 321 -2.59 -5.24 -38.47
C PRO A 321 -1.55 -4.46 -37.61
N GLU A 322 -1.89 -3.27 -37.16
CA GLU A 322 -1.02 -2.42 -36.34
C GLU A 322 -0.82 -3.03 -34.94
N ALA A 323 -1.89 -3.55 -34.33
CA ALA A 323 -1.81 -4.25 -33.05
C ALA A 323 -0.90 -5.47 -33.12
N TYR A 324 -1.02 -6.27 -34.20
CA TYR A 324 -0.16 -7.42 -34.42
C TYR A 324 1.32 -7.02 -34.55
N ALA A 325 1.61 -5.96 -35.30
CA ALA A 325 2.97 -5.44 -35.43
C ALA A 325 3.57 -4.98 -34.08
N ALA A 326 2.74 -4.40 -33.19
CA ALA A 326 3.16 -4.05 -31.84
C ALA A 326 3.48 -5.31 -31.01
N TYR A 327 2.60 -6.33 -31.02
CA TYR A 327 2.85 -7.58 -30.30
C TYR A 327 4.05 -8.36 -30.83
N GLU A 328 4.34 -8.32 -32.14
CA GLU A 328 5.55 -8.93 -32.70
C GLU A 328 6.82 -8.30 -32.12
N LYS A 329 6.86 -6.97 -31.97
CA LYS A 329 7.98 -6.28 -31.31
C LYS A 329 8.11 -6.73 -29.84
N VAL A 330 6.98 -6.86 -29.13
CA VAL A 330 6.97 -7.33 -27.74
C VAL A 330 7.49 -8.77 -27.65
N ASN A 331 7.10 -9.64 -28.57
CA ASN A 331 7.55 -11.04 -28.61
C ASN A 331 9.06 -11.21 -28.92
N GLN A 332 9.70 -10.17 -29.45
CA GLN A 332 11.15 -10.10 -29.66
C GLN A 332 11.90 -9.44 -28.50
N SER A 333 11.19 -8.99 -27.45
CA SER A 333 11.75 -8.28 -26.30
C SER A 333 11.95 -9.18 -25.08
N SER A 334 12.53 -8.60 -24.02
CA SER A 334 12.73 -9.29 -22.74
C SER A 334 11.46 -9.64 -21.97
N ILE A 335 10.30 -9.04 -22.30
CA ILE A 335 9.01 -9.31 -21.65
C ILE A 335 8.18 -10.34 -22.42
N ALA A 336 8.72 -10.96 -23.48
CA ALA A 336 8.04 -12.00 -24.24
C ALA A 336 7.56 -13.15 -23.34
N SER A 337 6.28 -13.46 -23.39
CA SER A 337 5.61 -14.42 -22.51
C SER A 337 4.55 -15.23 -23.29
N ALA A 338 4.02 -16.29 -22.68
CA ALA A 338 2.90 -17.02 -23.25
C ALA A 338 1.72 -16.10 -23.59
N ALA A 339 1.42 -15.14 -22.71
CA ALA A 339 0.34 -14.18 -22.91
C ALA A 339 0.57 -13.25 -24.11
N THR A 340 1.81 -12.78 -24.33
CA THR A 340 2.11 -11.88 -25.45
C THR A 340 2.05 -12.60 -26.80
N PHE A 341 2.50 -13.86 -26.89
CA PHE A 341 2.33 -14.70 -28.06
C PHE A 341 0.85 -15.03 -28.33
N TYR A 342 0.07 -15.28 -27.28
CA TYR A 342 -1.37 -15.48 -27.37
C TYR A 342 -2.08 -14.23 -27.90
N SER A 343 -1.76 -13.05 -27.39
CA SER A 343 -2.32 -11.78 -27.89
C SER A 343 -2.01 -11.57 -29.37
N ALA A 344 -0.77 -11.87 -29.79
CA ALA A 344 -0.39 -11.84 -31.19
C ALA A 344 -1.19 -12.84 -32.05
N ALA A 345 -1.37 -14.08 -31.56
CA ALA A 345 -2.14 -15.12 -32.26
C ALA A 345 -3.61 -14.72 -32.43
N LYS A 346 -4.25 -14.25 -31.36
CA LYS A 346 -5.66 -13.78 -31.38
C LYS A 346 -5.83 -12.59 -32.32
N THR A 347 -4.88 -11.67 -32.31
CA THR A 347 -4.91 -10.49 -33.17
C THR A 347 -4.75 -10.89 -34.63
N LYS A 348 -3.78 -11.76 -34.93
CA LYS A 348 -3.52 -12.26 -36.30
C LYS A 348 -4.70 -13.02 -36.87
N GLN A 349 -5.40 -13.81 -36.05
CA GLN A 349 -6.62 -14.54 -36.45
C GLN A 349 -7.73 -13.61 -36.97
N LEU A 350 -7.76 -12.35 -36.51
CA LEU A 350 -8.76 -11.36 -36.90
C LEU A 350 -8.37 -10.53 -38.15
N ILE A 351 -7.15 -10.75 -38.68
CA ILE A 351 -6.71 -10.10 -39.92
C ILE A 351 -7.22 -10.91 -41.10
N GLU A 352 -7.93 -10.26 -42.04
CA GLU A 352 -8.47 -10.89 -43.21
C GLU A 352 -7.36 -11.51 -44.08
N GLY A 353 -7.58 -12.74 -44.58
CA GLY A 353 -6.63 -13.45 -45.41
C GLY A 353 -5.44 -14.09 -44.70
N THR A 354 -5.45 -14.12 -43.37
CA THR A 354 -4.39 -14.73 -42.56
C THR A 354 -4.27 -16.24 -42.81
N ASP A 355 -3.05 -16.71 -43.00
CA ASP A 355 -2.76 -18.17 -42.96
C ASP A 355 -2.85 -18.66 -41.50
N MET A 356 -3.81 -19.54 -41.25
CA MET A 356 -4.04 -20.10 -39.91
C MET A 356 -2.84 -20.93 -39.38
N ASN A 357 -1.93 -21.41 -40.28
CA ASN A 357 -0.69 -22.04 -39.83
C ASN A 357 0.23 -21.05 -39.08
N GLU A 358 0.22 -19.77 -39.44
CA GLU A 358 0.99 -18.74 -38.74
C GLU A 358 0.38 -18.46 -37.35
N VAL A 359 -0.95 -18.52 -37.23
CA VAL A 359 -1.63 -18.40 -35.93
C VAL A 359 -1.28 -19.58 -35.04
N ILE A 360 -1.27 -20.81 -35.59
CA ILE A 360 -0.84 -22.03 -34.87
C ILE A 360 0.62 -21.89 -34.40
N ALA A 361 1.53 -21.38 -35.22
CA ALA A 361 2.94 -21.19 -34.87
C ALA A 361 3.13 -20.21 -33.72
N LEU A 362 2.30 -19.16 -33.65
CA LEU A 362 2.28 -18.23 -32.49
C LEU A 362 1.77 -18.96 -31.25
N MET A 363 0.73 -19.76 -31.33
CA MET A 363 0.25 -20.58 -30.22
C MET A 363 1.26 -21.64 -29.79
N ASP A 364 2.02 -22.25 -30.74
CA ASP A 364 3.14 -23.13 -30.43
C ASP A 364 4.21 -22.41 -29.60
N SER A 365 4.51 -21.15 -29.94
CA SER A 365 5.42 -20.31 -29.21
C SER A 365 4.91 -19.97 -27.80
N ALA A 366 3.58 -19.78 -27.64
CA ALA A 366 2.95 -19.54 -26.35
C ALA A 366 3.06 -20.78 -25.44
N VAL A 367 2.67 -21.97 -25.93
CA VAL A 367 2.70 -23.20 -25.11
C VAL A 367 4.12 -23.67 -24.80
N ALA A 368 5.10 -23.33 -25.63
CA ALA A 368 6.51 -23.66 -25.43
C ALA A 368 7.11 -22.90 -24.20
N ARG A 369 6.42 -21.91 -23.67
CA ARG A 369 6.83 -21.18 -22.44
C ARG A 369 6.54 -21.97 -21.17
N PHE A 370 5.76 -23.04 -21.24
CA PHE A 370 5.42 -23.90 -20.10
C PHE A 370 6.26 -25.17 -20.10
N THR A 371 6.52 -25.70 -18.91
CA THR A 371 7.27 -26.96 -18.69
C THR A 371 6.36 -28.02 -18.10
N LYS A 372 6.62 -29.31 -18.42
CA LYS A 372 5.92 -30.44 -17.82
C LYS A 372 6.35 -30.65 -16.36
N PRO A 373 5.45 -31.11 -15.47
CA PRO A 373 4.02 -31.32 -15.73
C PRO A 373 3.26 -30.00 -15.87
N TYR A 374 2.36 -29.93 -16.86
CA TYR A 374 1.58 -28.72 -17.11
C TYR A 374 0.54 -28.50 -15.99
N THR A 375 0.37 -27.24 -15.61
CA THR A 375 -0.59 -26.80 -14.60
C THR A 375 -1.80 -26.12 -15.24
N SER A 376 -2.79 -25.78 -14.41
CA SER A 376 -3.97 -25.04 -14.86
C SER A 376 -3.65 -23.70 -15.53
N GLU A 377 -2.46 -23.15 -15.29
CA GLU A 377 -1.99 -21.92 -15.94
C GLU A 377 -1.74 -22.13 -17.45
N ALA A 378 -1.20 -23.27 -17.83
CA ALA A 378 -0.96 -23.61 -19.24
C ALA A 378 -2.23 -24.04 -19.99
N ALA A 379 -3.23 -24.52 -19.26
CA ALA A 379 -4.42 -25.15 -19.82
C ALA A 379 -5.16 -24.28 -20.87
N PRO A 380 -5.45 -22.98 -20.65
CA PRO A 380 -6.17 -22.17 -21.63
C PRO A 380 -5.47 -22.08 -23.00
N TYR A 381 -4.14 -22.10 -23.01
CA TYR A 381 -3.35 -22.01 -24.24
C TYR A 381 -3.42 -23.29 -25.06
N PHE A 382 -3.41 -24.46 -24.40
CA PHE A 382 -3.61 -25.75 -25.08
C PHE A 382 -5.03 -25.89 -25.64
N TYR A 383 -6.04 -25.46 -24.84
CA TYR A 383 -7.43 -25.49 -25.31
C TYR A 383 -7.63 -24.61 -26.55
N GLU A 384 -7.17 -23.37 -26.52
CA GLU A 384 -7.28 -22.44 -27.65
C GLU A 384 -6.54 -22.96 -28.87
N ARG A 385 -5.34 -23.54 -28.71
CA ARG A 385 -4.58 -24.12 -29.81
C ARG A 385 -5.32 -25.34 -30.41
N ALA A 386 -5.95 -26.16 -29.58
CA ALA A 386 -6.78 -27.27 -30.04
C ALA A 386 -7.94 -26.80 -30.90
N GLU A 387 -8.66 -25.74 -30.45
CA GLU A 387 -9.76 -25.15 -31.21
C GLU A 387 -9.30 -24.68 -32.62
N ILE A 388 -8.18 -23.96 -32.69
CA ILE A 388 -7.62 -23.46 -33.94
C ILE A 388 -7.19 -24.63 -34.85
N LYS A 389 -6.55 -25.67 -34.29
CA LYS A 389 -6.15 -26.87 -35.04
C LYS A 389 -7.37 -27.65 -35.56
N ALA A 390 -8.44 -27.79 -34.76
CA ALA A 390 -9.68 -28.42 -35.18
C ALA A 390 -10.35 -27.66 -36.34
N GLN A 391 -10.42 -26.33 -36.25
CA GLN A 391 -10.96 -25.46 -37.30
C GLN A 391 -10.17 -25.55 -38.62
N THR A 392 -8.88 -25.87 -38.55
CA THR A 392 -7.99 -26.01 -39.72
C THR A 392 -7.84 -27.46 -40.22
N GLY A 393 -8.63 -28.41 -39.70
CA GLY A 393 -8.62 -29.81 -40.07
C GLY A 393 -7.46 -30.65 -39.50
N LYS A 394 -6.68 -30.09 -38.59
CA LYS A 394 -5.57 -30.78 -37.88
C LYS A 394 -6.10 -31.54 -36.65
N TYR A 395 -7.14 -32.36 -36.87
CA TYR A 395 -7.92 -32.99 -35.80
C TYR A 395 -7.08 -33.85 -34.86
N ARG A 396 -6.13 -34.64 -35.35
CA ARG A 396 -5.28 -35.49 -34.53
C ARG A 396 -4.40 -34.66 -33.56
N GLU A 397 -3.87 -33.56 -34.05
CA GLU A 397 -3.08 -32.63 -33.22
C GLU A 397 -3.97 -31.88 -32.23
N ALA A 398 -5.22 -31.56 -32.60
CA ALA A 398 -6.20 -30.96 -31.73
C ALA A 398 -6.55 -31.88 -30.54
N VAL A 399 -6.75 -33.20 -30.80
CA VAL A 399 -7.01 -34.18 -29.71
C VAL A 399 -5.86 -34.22 -28.70
N ILE A 400 -4.61 -34.19 -29.16
CA ILE A 400 -3.43 -34.16 -28.27
C ILE A 400 -3.46 -32.92 -27.36
N ASP A 401 -3.84 -31.77 -27.90
CA ASP A 401 -3.94 -30.54 -27.13
C ASP A 401 -5.14 -30.56 -26.16
N TYR A 402 -6.28 -31.12 -26.57
CA TYR A 402 -7.42 -31.36 -25.67
C TYR A 402 -7.07 -32.28 -24.49
N ASP A 403 -6.34 -33.37 -24.75
CA ASP A 403 -5.85 -34.27 -23.71
C ASP A 403 -4.92 -33.57 -22.75
N THR A 404 -4.01 -32.75 -23.29
CA THR A 404 -3.08 -31.95 -22.46
C THR A 404 -3.83 -30.94 -21.61
N PHE A 405 -4.84 -30.26 -22.14
CA PHE A 405 -5.74 -29.39 -21.40
C PHE A 405 -6.43 -30.13 -20.24
N TYR A 406 -7.06 -31.30 -20.59
CA TYR A 406 -7.78 -32.14 -19.63
C TYR A 406 -6.89 -32.54 -18.45
N ASP A 407 -5.69 -33.02 -18.75
CA ASP A 407 -4.72 -33.42 -17.73
C ASP A 407 -4.28 -32.23 -16.86
N ALA A 408 -4.01 -31.06 -17.48
CA ALA A 408 -3.54 -29.88 -16.78
C ALA A 408 -4.54 -29.31 -15.75
N ILE A 409 -5.84 -29.53 -15.98
CA ILE A 409 -6.91 -29.10 -15.04
C ILE A 409 -7.45 -30.24 -14.16
N GLY A 410 -6.83 -31.44 -14.22
CA GLY A 410 -7.21 -32.60 -13.45
C GLY A 410 -8.60 -33.13 -13.79
N GLY A 411 -8.99 -33.12 -15.06
CA GLY A 411 -10.23 -33.68 -15.58
C GLY A 411 -11.49 -32.88 -15.25
N ARG A 412 -11.38 -31.69 -14.69
CA ARG A 412 -12.55 -30.83 -14.34
C ARG A 412 -13.04 -30.06 -15.56
N VAL A 413 -13.82 -30.71 -16.43
CA VAL A 413 -14.33 -30.19 -17.69
C VAL A 413 -15.85 -30.18 -17.75
N THR A 414 -16.41 -29.43 -18.70
CA THR A 414 -17.84 -29.39 -18.98
C THR A 414 -18.24 -30.46 -19.99
N ALA A 415 -19.54 -30.78 -20.08
CA ALA A 415 -20.07 -31.69 -21.14
C ALA A 415 -19.75 -31.16 -22.53
N ALA A 416 -19.71 -29.84 -22.73
CA ALA A 416 -19.37 -29.25 -24.04
C ALA A 416 -17.95 -29.60 -24.49
N PHE A 417 -17.00 -29.68 -23.56
CA PHE A 417 -15.63 -30.10 -23.87
C PHE A 417 -15.57 -31.52 -24.45
N TYR A 418 -16.29 -32.45 -23.80
CA TYR A 418 -16.32 -33.84 -24.32
C TYR A 418 -16.87 -33.92 -25.75
N LEU A 419 -17.92 -33.17 -26.07
CA LEU A 419 -18.48 -33.09 -27.41
C LEU A 419 -17.49 -32.51 -28.43
N GLN A 420 -16.75 -31.49 -28.08
CA GLN A 420 -15.73 -30.88 -28.93
C GLN A 420 -14.58 -31.86 -29.23
N ARG A 421 -14.09 -32.54 -28.18
CA ARG A 421 -13.04 -33.53 -28.27
C ARG A 421 -13.51 -34.74 -29.11
N GLU A 422 -14.71 -35.29 -28.82
CA GLU A 422 -15.32 -36.38 -29.57
C GLU A 422 -15.44 -36.06 -31.06
N GLN A 423 -15.88 -34.83 -31.39
CA GLN A 423 -15.94 -34.40 -32.81
C GLN A 423 -14.57 -34.45 -33.49
N ALA A 424 -13.52 -33.98 -32.80
CA ALA A 424 -12.16 -34.04 -33.34
C ALA A 424 -11.68 -35.50 -33.49
N GLU A 425 -11.97 -36.39 -32.54
CA GLU A 425 -11.64 -37.82 -32.56
C GLU A 425 -12.33 -38.54 -33.70
N ILE A 426 -13.61 -38.27 -33.93
CA ILE A 426 -14.38 -38.83 -35.06
C ILE A 426 -13.76 -38.38 -36.41
N GLN A 427 -13.43 -37.11 -36.57
CA GLN A 427 -12.85 -36.56 -37.79
C GLN A 427 -11.46 -37.16 -38.10
N CYS A 428 -10.68 -37.54 -37.11
CA CYS A 428 -9.40 -38.23 -37.33
C CYS A 428 -9.47 -39.76 -37.22
N LYS A 429 -10.69 -40.34 -37.19
CA LYS A 429 -10.97 -41.78 -37.15
C LYS A 429 -10.49 -42.50 -35.90
N MET A 430 -10.47 -41.81 -34.78
CA MET A 430 -10.15 -42.37 -33.46
C MET A 430 -11.42 -42.89 -32.75
N TYR A 431 -12.21 -43.71 -33.42
CA TYR A 431 -13.55 -44.15 -33.00
C TYR A 431 -13.62 -44.94 -31.69
N GLN A 432 -12.49 -45.48 -31.21
CA GLN A 432 -12.44 -46.18 -29.93
C GLN A 432 -12.27 -45.21 -28.74
N GLN A 433 -11.85 -44.00 -29.01
CA GLN A 433 -11.63 -42.95 -28.02
C GLN A 433 -12.78 -41.93 -27.98
N ALA A 434 -13.45 -41.74 -29.11
CA ALA A 434 -14.70 -41.01 -29.22
C ALA A 434 -15.87 -41.80 -28.57
#